data_21c1cae2617af0c9e5823ae612f06cd3
#
_entry.id   21c1cae2617af0c9e5823ae612f06cd3
#
_cell.length_a   1.000
_cell.length_b   1.000
_cell.length_c   1.000
_cell.angle_alpha   90.00
_cell.angle_beta   90.00
_cell.angle_gamma   90.00
#
_symmetry.space_group_name_H-M   'P 1'
#
loop_
_entity.id
_entity.type
_entity.pdbx_description
1 polymer ?
#
loop_
_entity_poly.entity_id
_entity_poly.type
_entity_poly.pdbx_seq_one_letter_code
_entity_poly.pdbx_strand_id
1 'polypeptide(L)'
;HGACFGDFNGDGHIDLLAPDAARGSRMNFLLNDGRGRFHDSTRRSKTWHTQARTHGMACGDFDNDGDLDAFLTSRDGNLLFANDGTGVFAEVSEKTGLAQPLGDTKAAAFFDYDNDGDLDLYIVRPGIDLLFRNEGDGTFKDVTEEVGVNDPGDGKSASCFDYDNDGDLDLYVVVHNGMNRLFRNDGTTGNWLAVKLLGTRSNRDGIGARIEVRTGSGLQVREVIGGKGHMQDPLVQFFGLGQASAAESVTIRWPSGRVQTLRSVEANQVLVVEEKA
;
A
#
# COMPACT_ATOMS: atom_id res chain seq x y z
N HIS A 1 -4.59 7.84 14.33
CA HIS A 1 -4.37 6.40 14.37
C HIS A 1 -5.01 5.79 13.14
N GLY A 2 -4.21 5.13 12.29
CA GLY A 2 -4.67 4.48 11.08
C GLY A 2 -5.06 3.03 11.35
N ALA A 3 -5.87 2.48 10.46
CA ALA A 3 -6.18 1.05 10.39
C ALA A 3 -6.14 0.63 8.91
N CYS A 4 -5.81 -0.62 8.66
CA CYS A 4 -5.88 -1.17 7.31
C CYS A 4 -7.06 -2.12 7.19
N PHE A 5 -7.77 -1.96 6.09
CA PHE A 5 -8.76 -2.91 5.62
C PHE A 5 -8.17 -3.66 4.41
N GLY A 6 -8.37 -4.96 4.33
CA GLY A 6 -7.89 -5.80 3.23
C GLY A 6 -8.24 -7.26 3.44
N ASP A 7 -8.23 -8.04 2.38
CA ASP A 7 -8.38 -9.49 2.45
C ASP A 7 -7.00 -10.12 2.76
N PHE A 8 -6.69 -10.24 4.07
CA PHE A 8 -5.38 -10.73 4.52
C PHE A 8 -5.28 -12.26 4.57
N ASN A 9 -6.39 -12.98 4.43
CA ASN A 9 -6.39 -14.44 4.49
C ASN A 9 -6.81 -15.11 3.18
N GLY A 10 -7.05 -14.32 2.12
CA GLY A 10 -7.40 -14.81 0.80
C GLY A 10 -8.81 -15.39 0.67
N ASP A 11 -9.72 -15.10 1.62
CA ASP A 11 -11.08 -15.67 1.63
C ASP A 11 -12.12 -14.82 0.86
N GLY A 12 -11.71 -13.66 0.35
CA GLY A 12 -12.55 -12.72 -0.41
C GLY A 12 -13.35 -11.77 0.47
N HIS A 13 -13.11 -11.72 1.76
CA HIS A 13 -13.77 -10.81 2.70
C HIS A 13 -12.77 -9.82 3.29
N ILE A 14 -13.18 -8.56 3.34
CA ILE A 14 -12.31 -7.50 3.86
C ILE A 14 -12.19 -7.61 5.37
N ASP A 15 -10.99 -7.89 5.83
CA ASP A 15 -10.57 -7.96 7.23
C ASP A 15 -10.12 -6.59 7.76
N LEU A 16 -9.72 -6.54 9.03
CA LEU A 16 -9.27 -5.32 9.68
C LEU A 16 -8.00 -5.57 10.50
N LEU A 17 -6.93 -4.85 10.16
CA LEU A 17 -5.76 -4.65 11.02
C LEU A 17 -5.87 -3.28 11.70
N ALA A 18 -5.82 -3.25 13.02
CA ALA A 18 -5.95 -2.02 13.80
C ALA A 18 -4.88 -1.96 14.90
N PRO A 19 -3.93 -1.01 14.82
CA PRO A 19 -2.96 -0.83 15.88
C PRO A 19 -3.62 -0.23 17.12
N ASP A 20 -3.20 -0.68 18.29
CA ASP A 20 -3.59 -0.07 19.57
C ASP A 20 -2.54 1.00 19.94
N ALA A 21 -2.98 2.19 20.29
CA ALA A 21 -2.09 3.33 20.62
C ALA A 21 -1.56 3.30 22.06
N ALA A 22 -2.01 2.38 22.89
CA ALA A 22 -1.56 2.29 24.29
C ALA A 22 -0.15 1.69 24.40
N ARG A 23 0.60 2.05 25.43
CA ARG A 23 1.92 1.49 25.69
C ARG A 23 1.81 -0.02 25.97
N GLY A 24 2.58 -0.83 25.25
CA GLY A 24 2.47 -2.30 25.31
C GLY A 24 1.31 -2.83 24.47
N SER A 25 0.90 -2.06 23.51
CA SER A 25 -0.24 -2.31 22.63
C SER A 25 -0.01 -3.45 21.65
N ARG A 26 -1.11 -3.92 21.12
CA ARG A 26 -1.19 -5.03 20.18
C ARG A 26 -1.55 -4.45 18.81
N MET A 27 -1.12 -5.08 17.75
CA MET A 27 -1.79 -4.92 16.47
C MET A 27 -2.95 -5.93 16.45
N ASN A 28 -4.18 -5.44 16.56
CA ASN A 28 -5.36 -6.29 16.55
C ASN A 28 -5.65 -6.73 15.12
N PHE A 29 -5.84 -8.01 14.92
CA PHE A 29 -6.27 -8.58 13.66
C PHE A 29 -7.65 -9.20 13.79
N LEU A 30 -8.61 -8.67 13.04
CA LEU A 30 -10.01 -9.04 13.08
C LEU A 30 -10.42 -9.61 11.72
N LEU A 31 -10.69 -10.91 11.68
CA LEU A 31 -11.18 -11.62 10.49
C LEU A 31 -12.68 -11.40 10.31
N ASN A 32 -13.08 -11.06 9.10
CA ASN A 32 -14.47 -10.93 8.69
C ASN A 32 -15.03 -12.31 8.24
N ASP A 33 -16.19 -12.68 8.72
CA ASP A 33 -16.87 -13.94 8.36
C ASP A 33 -17.73 -13.85 7.08
N GLY A 34 -17.63 -12.74 6.34
CA GLY A 34 -18.44 -12.44 5.16
C GLY A 34 -19.93 -12.16 5.45
N ARG A 35 -20.32 -12.11 6.74
CA ARG A 35 -21.69 -11.81 7.20
C ARG A 35 -21.75 -10.56 8.04
N GLY A 36 -20.67 -9.75 8.00
CA GLY A 36 -20.54 -8.52 8.76
C GLY A 36 -20.16 -8.71 10.23
N ARG A 37 -19.61 -9.86 10.61
CA ARG A 37 -19.09 -10.12 11.94
C ARG A 37 -17.58 -10.27 11.88
N PHE A 38 -16.89 -9.69 12.85
CA PHE A 38 -15.45 -9.77 12.99
C PHE A 38 -15.06 -10.67 14.16
N HIS A 39 -14.07 -11.52 13.96
CA HIS A 39 -13.51 -12.44 14.94
C HIS A 39 -12.07 -12.07 15.26
N ASP A 40 -11.73 -11.93 16.54
CA ASP A 40 -10.36 -11.63 16.98
C ASP A 40 -9.42 -12.81 16.66
N SER A 41 -8.54 -12.61 15.71
CA SER A 41 -7.48 -13.54 15.27
C SER A 41 -6.07 -13.07 15.65
N THR A 42 -5.94 -12.04 16.46
CA THR A 42 -4.67 -11.39 16.82
C THR A 42 -3.60 -12.37 17.31
N ARG A 43 -3.97 -13.37 18.09
CA ARG A 43 -3.01 -14.37 18.58
C ARG A 43 -2.54 -15.34 17.48
N ARG A 44 -3.45 -15.74 16.59
CA ARG A 44 -3.15 -16.63 15.48
C ARG A 44 -2.24 -15.94 14.46
N SER A 45 -2.49 -14.67 14.20
CA SER A 45 -1.74 -13.87 13.22
C SER A 45 -0.31 -13.54 13.65
N LYS A 46 0.07 -13.79 14.91
CA LYS A 46 1.38 -13.44 15.50
C LYS A 46 1.67 -11.93 15.60
N THR A 47 0.66 -11.08 15.37
CA THR A 47 0.80 -9.61 15.40
C THR A 47 0.74 -9.01 16.80
N TRP A 48 0.54 -9.80 17.83
CA TRP A 48 0.25 -9.37 19.20
C TRP A 48 1.47 -8.94 20.04
N HIS A 49 2.69 -9.12 19.54
CA HIS A 49 3.93 -8.83 20.28
C HIS A 49 4.50 -7.42 20.06
N THR A 50 3.76 -6.52 19.44
CA THR A 50 4.27 -5.17 19.23
C THR A 50 4.28 -4.40 20.54
N GLN A 51 5.45 -4.08 21.08
CA GLN A 51 5.58 -3.20 22.24
C GLN A 51 5.65 -1.71 21.84
N ALA A 52 5.46 -1.42 20.58
CA ALA A 52 5.62 -0.11 20.00
C ALA A 52 4.39 0.79 20.23
N ARG A 53 4.63 2.08 20.48
CA ARG A 53 3.55 3.09 20.48
C ARG A 53 3.24 3.49 19.05
N THR A 54 2.23 2.85 18.50
CA THR A 54 1.88 2.94 17.09
C THR A 54 1.09 4.21 16.76
N HIS A 55 1.35 4.80 15.59
CA HIS A 55 0.67 5.97 15.08
C HIS A 55 -0.21 5.67 13.87
N GLY A 56 0.28 4.92 12.93
CA GLY A 56 -0.42 4.57 11.70
C GLY A 56 0.09 3.26 11.12
N MET A 57 -0.46 2.90 9.98
CA MET A 57 0.00 1.76 9.21
C MET A 57 -0.25 1.96 7.73
N ALA A 58 0.55 1.30 6.90
CA ALA A 58 0.33 1.13 5.48
C ALA A 58 0.22 -0.36 5.16
N CYS A 59 -0.65 -0.73 4.23
CA CYS A 59 -0.75 -2.09 3.73
C CYS A 59 -0.58 -2.13 2.23
N GLY A 60 0.11 -3.16 1.75
CA GLY A 60 0.39 -3.41 0.34
C GLY A 60 1.16 -4.70 0.20
N ASP A 61 1.15 -5.29 -0.96
CA ASP A 61 1.93 -6.47 -1.33
C ASP A 61 3.34 -6.00 -1.71
N PHE A 62 4.27 -5.94 -0.73
CA PHE A 62 5.59 -5.33 -0.94
C PHE A 62 6.59 -6.29 -1.59
N ASP A 63 6.38 -7.60 -1.48
CA ASP A 63 7.27 -8.61 -2.04
C ASP A 63 6.68 -9.35 -3.24
N ASN A 64 5.53 -8.86 -3.75
CA ASN A 64 4.83 -9.36 -4.92
C ASN A 64 4.49 -10.86 -4.86
N ASP A 65 4.27 -11.38 -3.64
CA ASP A 65 3.83 -12.77 -3.44
C ASP A 65 2.30 -12.95 -3.62
N GLY A 66 1.58 -11.84 -3.72
CA GLY A 66 0.15 -11.78 -3.96
C GLY A 66 -0.67 -11.56 -2.69
N ASP A 67 -0.06 -11.41 -1.54
CA ASP A 67 -0.71 -11.25 -0.26
C ASP A 67 -0.47 -9.84 0.31
N LEU A 68 -1.44 -9.31 1.05
CA LEU A 68 -1.28 -7.97 1.63
C LEU A 68 -0.44 -8.03 2.89
N ASP A 69 0.60 -7.22 2.94
CA ASP A 69 1.50 -7.02 4.05
C ASP A 69 1.16 -5.76 4.85
N ALA A 70 1.87 -5.52 5.96
CA ALA A 70 1.62 -4.38 6.81
C ALA A 70 2.90 -3.72 7.33
N PHE A 71 3.03 -2.41 7.09
CA PHE A 71 4.04 -1.58 7.72
C PHE A 71 3.41 -0.73 8.83
N LEU A 72 3.97 -0.82 10.03
CA LEU A 72 3.48 -0.18 11.24
C LEU A 72 4.40 0.99 11.61
N THR A 73 3.86 2.20 11.62
CA THR A 73 4.59 3.39 12.08
C THR A 73 4.51 3.52 13.60
N SER A 74 5.63 3.85 14.21
CA SER A 74 5.74 3.89 15.67
C SER A 74 6.75 4.91 16.13
N ARG A 75 6.59 5.34 17.40
CA ARG A 75 7.57 6.16 18.10
C ARG A 75 8.79 5.36 18.55
N ASP A 76 8.62 4.07 18.80
CA ASP A 76 9.64 3.23 19.48
C ASP A 76 10.38 2.32 18.48
N GLY A 77 10.06 2.40 17.20
CA GLY A 77 10.60 1.61 16.09
C GLY A 77 9.48 1.12 15.18
N ASN A 78 9.68 1.25 13.88
CA ASN A 78 8.72 0.77 12.89
C ASN A 78 8.84 -0.74 12.71
N LEU A 79 7.76 -1.36 12.25
CA LEU A 79 7.73 -2.80 12.01
C LEU A 79 7.13 -3.09 10.64
N LEU A 80 7.81 -3.92 9.86
CA LEU A 80 7.28 -4.51 8.64
C LEU A 80 6.91 -5.97 8.91
N PHE A 81 5.71 -6.32 8.54
CA PHE A 81 5.15 -7.66 8.68
C PHE A 81 4.82 -8.21 7.30
N ALA A 82 5.47 -9.32 6.92
CA ALA A 82 5.13 -10.10 5.74
C ALA A 82 4.04 -11.11 6.11
N ASN A 83 2.99 -11.18 5.30
CA ASN A 83 1.87 -12.12 5.41
C ASN A 83 2.17 -13.40 4.62
N ASP A 84 1.66 -14.52 5.04
CA ASP A 84 1.79 -15.80 4.34
C ASP A 84 0.52 -16.20 3.54
N GLY A 85 -0.36 -15.25 3.29
CA GLY A 85 -1.64 -15.44 2.60
C GLY A 85 -2.73 -16.13 3.42
N THR A 86 -2.42 -16.51 4.66
CA THR A 86 -3.40 -17.10 5.58
C THR A 86 -3.75 -16.21 6.76
N GLY A 87 -3.27 -14.96 6.74
CA GLY A 87 -3.39 -14.01 7.83
C GLY A 87 -2.43 -14.29 8.98
N VAL A 88 -1.32 -14.98 8.73
CA VAL A 88 -0.22 -15.17 9.68
C VAL A 88 0.97 -14.35 9.24
N PHE A 89 1.43 -13.46 10.10
CA PHE A 89 2.46 -12.49 9.79
C PHE A 89 3.81 -12.85 10.42
N ALA A 90 4.88 -12.57 9.69
CA ALA A 90 6.25 -12.61 10.17
C ALA A 90 6.82 -11.19 10.23
N GLU A 91 7.44 -10.80 11.33
CA GLU A 91 8.15 -9.53 11.43
C GLU A 91 9.48 -9.64 10.67
N VAL A 92 9.71 -8.74 9.70
CA VAL A 92 10.81 -8.81 8.74
C VAL A 92 11.65 -7.53 8.64
N SER A 93 11.43 -6.54 9.51
CA SER A 93 12.07 -5.21 9.45
C SER A 93 13.59 -5.26 9.44
N GLU A 94 14.20 -6.17 10.22
CA GLU A 94 15.65 -6.33 10.25
C GLU A 94 16.19 -6.88 8.91
N LYS A 95 15.51 -7.89 8.40
CA LYS A 95 15.89 -8.54 7.14
C LYS A 95 15.76 -7.58 5.94
N THR A 96 14.76 -6.70 5.96
CA THR A 96 14.46 -5.76 4.87
C THR A 96 15.24 -4.44 4.96
N GLY A 97 16.01 -4.20 6.04
CA GLY A 97 16.75 -2.97 6.26
C GLY A 97 15.93 -1.82 6.88
N LEU A 98 14.68 -2.07 7.26
CA LEU A 98 13.77 -1.05 7.84
C LEU A 98 13.77 -1.01 9.38
N ALA A 99 14.56 -1.84 10.06
CA ALA A 99 14.67 -1.86 11.53
C ALA A 99 15.46 -0.67 12.11
N GLN A 100 15.82 0.32 11.30
CA GLN A 100 16.59 1.47 11.75
C GLN A 100 15.75 2.37 12.68
N PRO A 101 16.40 3.09 13.63
CA PRO A 101 15.70 4.03 14.50
C PRO A 101 15.26 5.27 13.69
N LEU A 102 14.11 5.19 13.05
CA LEU A 102 13.58 6.25 12.18
C LEU A 102 12.89 7.38 12.98
N GLY A 103 12.91 7.31 14.31
CA GLY A 103 12.29 8.30 15.19
C GLY A 103 10.78 8.14 15.30
N ASP A 104 10.09 9.23 15.65
CA ASP A 104 8.65 9.26 15.93
C ASP A 104 7.85 9.35 14.62
N THR A 105 7.74 8.26 13.87
CA THR A 105 7.05 8.19 12.58
C THR A 105 5.53 8.32 12.71
N LYS A 106 4.88 9.08 11.84
CA LYS A 106 3.45 9.44 11.93
C LYS A 106 2.57 8.67 10.96
N ALA A 107 3.01 8.55 9.72
CA ALA A 107 2.29 7.88 8.66
C ALA A 107 3.29 7.21 7.70
N ALA A 108 2.80 6.30 6.87
CA ALA A 108 3.57 5.71 5.80
C ALA A 108 2.65 5.38 4.61
N ALA A 109 3.21 5.39 3.40
CA ALA A 109 2.53 4.97 2.18
C ALA A 109 3.40 4.00 1.40
N PHE A 110 2.78 2.93 0.92
CA PHE A 110 3.33 2.13 -0.16
C PHE A 110 2.88 2.69 -1.51
N PHE A 111 3.79 2.88 -2.44
CA PHE A 111 3.53 3.27 -3.83
C PHE A 111 4.76 2.94 -4.67
N ASP A 112 4.58 2.75 -5.94
CA ASP A 112 5.64 2.47 -6.90
C ASP A 112 6.06 3.81 -7.54
N TYR A 113 7.18 4.40 -7.08
CA TYR A 113 7.57 5.75 -7.51
C TYR A 113 8.38 5.75 -8.81
N ASP A 114 9.02 4.63 -9.18
CA ASP A 114 9.87 4.53 -10.37
C ASP A 114 9.31 3.60 -11.44
N ASN A 115 8.06 3.15 -11.28
CA ASN A 115 7.30 2.32 -12.21
C ASN A 115 7.99 0.98 -12.54
N ASP A 116 8.78 0.43 -11.60
CA ASP A 116 9.45 -0.86 -11.79
C ASP A 116 8.56 -2.07 -11.43
N GLY A 117 7.45 -1.84 -10.72
CA GLY A 117 6.46 -2.82 -10.32
C GLY A 117 6.54 -3.24 -8.86
N ASP A 118 7.57 -2.79 -8.14
CA ASP A 118 7.74 -3.06 -6.73
C ASP A 118 7.21 -1.89 -5.88
N LEU A 119 6.58 -2.19 -4.74
CA LEU A 119 6.08 -1.12 -3.87
C LEU A 119 7.19 -0.53 -3.02
N ASP A 120 7.43 0.76 -3.20
CA ASP A 120 8.32 1.58 -2.37
C ASP A 120 7.61 2.07 -1.11
N LEU A 121 8.38 2.61 -0.18
CA LEU A 121 7.85 3.03 1.11
C LEU A 121 8.23 4.47 1.44
N TYR A 122 7.23 5.36 1.50
CA TYR A 122 7.39 6.70 2.03
C TYR A 122 6.99 6.77 3.50
N ILE A 123 7.84 7.35 4.34
CA ILE A 123 7.65 7.44 5.80
C ILE A 123 7.62 8.90 6.22
N VAL A 124 6.49 9.31 6.81
CA VAL A 124 6.25 10.66 7.32
C VAL A 124 6.64 10.74 8.78
N ARG A 125 7.49 11.74 9.13
CA ARG A 125 7.98 11.93 10.50
C ARG A 125 8.30 13.40 10.79
N PRO A 126 8.47 13.81 12.06
CA PRO A 126 9.07 15.10 12.39
C PRO A 126 10.52 15.17 11.88
N GLY A 127 10.86 16.23 11.16
CA GLY A 127 12.15 16.39 10.48
C GLY A 127 12.06 15.95 9.03
N ILE A 128 13.10 15.34 8.52
CA ILE A 128 13.16 14.89 7.12
C ILE A 128 12.34 13.61 6.98
N ASP A 129 11.31 13.63 6.14
CA ASP A 129 10.59 12.43 5.71
C ASP A 129 11.52 11.53 4.88
N LEU A 130 11.21 10.26 4.76
CA LEU A 130 12.09 9.28 4.12
C LEU A 130 11.38 8.55 3.00
N LEU A 131 12.08 8.34 1.88
CA LEU A 131 11.67 7.44 0.80
C LEU A 131 12.64 6.28 0.72
N PHE A 132 12.12 5.09 0.83
CA PHE A 132 12.84 3.84 0.68
C PHE A 132 12.41 3.16 -0.61
N ARG A 133 13.36 2.96 -1.53
CA ARG A 133 13.14 2.17 -2.73
C ARG A 133 13.19 0.69 -2.38
N ASN A 134 12.23 -0.07 -2.88
CA ASN A 134 12.26 -1.52 -2.88
C ASN A 134 13.21 -2.01 -3.99
N GLU A 135 14.17 -2.85 -3.67
CA GLU A 135 15.15 -3.34 -4.64
C GLU A 135 14.68 -4.63 -5.36
N GLY A 136 13.42 -5.07 -5.12
CA GLY A 136 12.83 -6.28 -5.71
C GLY A 136 13.43 -7.60 -5.19
N ASP A 137 14.35 -7.53 -4.25
CA ASP A 137 14.98 -8.70 -3.61
C ASP A 137 14.56 -8.90 -2.15
N GLY A 138 13.53 -8.15 -1.72
CA GLY A 138 13.01 -8.12 -0.36
C GLY A 138 13.78 -7.18 0.57
N THR A 139 14.63 -6.28 0.03
CA THR A 139 15.32 -5.24 0.80
C THR A 139 14.94 -3.84 0.34
N PHE A 140 15.10 -2.86 1.24
CA PHE A 140 14.81 -1.46 0.97
C PHE A 140 16.08 -0.60 1.08
N LYS A 141 16.24 0.35 0.17
CA LYS A 141 17.34 1.33 0.15
C LYS A 141 16.79 2.75 0.37
N ASP A 142 17.37 3.49 1.30
CA ASP A 142 17.06 4.92 1.47
C ASP A 142 17.55 5.71 0.25
N VAL A 143 16.61 6.33 -0.47
CA VAL A 143 16.86 7.16 -1.66
C VAL A 143 16.40 8.60 -1.48
N THR A 144 16.06 9.00 -0.26
CA THR A 144 15.48 10.31 0.10
C THR A 144 16.27 11.49 -0.48
N GLU A 145 17.60 11.50 -0.32
CA GLU A 145 18.45 12.56 -0.84
C GLU A 145 18.68 12.44 -2.35
N GLU A 146 18.75 11.19 -2.85
CA GLU A 146 18.99 10.89 -4.27
C GLU A 146 17.86 11.46 -5.15
N VAL A 147 16.60 11.31 -4.70
CA VAL A 147 15.41 11.76 -5.44
C VAL A 147 14.90 13.15 -5.01
N GLY A 148 15.50 13.75 -3.99
CA GLY A 148 15.23 15.15 -3.60
C GLY A 148 13.94 15.38 -2.81
N VAL A 149 13.41 14.38 -2.12
CA VAL A 149 12.20 14.49 -1.27
C VAL A 149 12.52 14.77 0.20
N ASN A 150 13.73 15.25 0.50
CA ASN A 150 14.30 15.48 1.83
C ASN A 150 13.82 16.78 2.51
N ASP A 151 12.52 17.06 2.50
CA ASP A 151 11.97 18.29 3.13
C ASP A 151 11.99 18.21 4.67
N PRO A 152 12.61 19.18 5.38
CA PRO A 152 12.68 19.20 6.83
C PRO A 152 11.40 19.80 7.46
N GLY A 153 10.25 19.15 7.28
CA GLY A 153 8.98 19.56 7.85
C GLY A 153 8.56 18.80 9.09
N ASP A 154 7.43 19.16 9.70
CA ASP A 154 6.70 18.33 10.66
C ASP A 154 5.55 17.64 9.89
N GLY A 155 5.91 16.66 9.06
CA GLY A 155 4.97 15.90 8.26
C GLY A 155 3.91 15.19 9.12
N LYS A 156 2.67 15.13 8.66
CA LYS A 156 1.55 14.45 9.33
C LYS A 156 0.92 13.37 8.49
N SER A 157 0.91 13.56 7.17
CA SER A 157 0.28 12.68 6.21
C SER A 157 0.91 12.87 4.86
N ALA A 158 0.82 11.88 4.00
CA ALA A 158 1.18 11.98 2.60
C ALA A 158 0.12 11.30 1.72
N SER A 159 0.07 11.67 0.45
CA SER A 159 -0.75 11.00 -0.57
C SER A 159 0.04 10.94 -1.86
N CYS A 160 -0.03 9.79 -2.54
CA CYS A 160 0.64 9.56 -3.81
C CYS A 160 -0.42 9.48 -4.91
N PHE A 161 -0.28 10.27 -5.95
CA PHE A 161 -1.21 10.31 -7.09
C PHE A 161 -0.55 11.00 -8.27
N ASP A 162 -0.94 10.63 -9.46
CA ASP A 162 -0.51 11.28 -10.70
C ASP A 162 -1.37 12.55 -10.91
N TYR A 163 -0.79 13.74 -10.62
CA TYR A 163 -1.56 14.99 -10.66
C TYR A 163 -1.58 15.64 -12.04
N ASP A 164 -0.56 15.41 -12.86
CA ASP A 164 -0.43 16.01 -14.19
C ASP A 164 -0.69 15.03 -15.34
N ASN A 165 -1.02 13.78 -15.02
CA ASN A 165 -1.40 12.69 -15.93
C ASN A 165 -0.27 12.29 -16.88
N ASP A 166 0.96 12.29 -16.39
CA ASP A 166 2.13 11.81 -17.12
C ASP A 166 2.44 10.33 -16.86
N GLY A 167 1.79 9.73 -15.85
CA GLY A 167 1.89 8.32 -15.52
C GLY A 167 2.87 8.00 -14.41
N ASP A 168 3.52 9.02 -13.87
CA ASP A 168 4.40 8.90 -12.73
C ASP A 168 3.65 9.34 -11.45
N LEU A 169 3.80 8.59 -10.36
CA LEU A 169 3.16 8.97 -9.11
C LEU A 169 3.91 10.10 -8.42
N ASP A 170 3.19 11.17 -8.15
CA ASP A 170 3.64 12.35 -7.41
C ASP A 170 3.37 12.19 -5.92
N LEU A 171 4.06 13.00 -5.12
CA LEU A 171 3.96 12.94 -3.67
C LEU A 171 3.47 14.27 -3.10
N TYR A 172 2.33 14.26 -2.41
CA TYR A 172 1.81 15.40 -1.67
C TYR A 172 1.95 15.16 -0.16
N VAL A 173 2.67 16.04 0.54
CA VAL A 173 2.93 15.96 1.97
C VAL A 173 2.20 17.07 2.71
N VAL A 174 1.42 16.68 3.71
CA VAL A 174 0.74 17.60 4.63
C VAL A 174 1.66 17.90 5.81
N VAL A 175 1.98 19.19 5.99
CA VAL A 175 2.91 19.66 7.02
C VAL A 175 2.16 20.39 8.14
N HIS A 176 2.43 20.01 9.39
CA HIS A 176 1.86 20.68 10.56
C HIS A 176 2.54 22.02 10.83
N ASN A 177 1.77 23.08 10.94
CA ASN A 177 2.23 24.44 11.15
C ASN A 177 3.21 24.95 10.07
N GLY A 178 3.11 24.44 8.85
CA GLY A 178 3.94 24.81 7.71
C GLY A 178 3.16 24.78 6.39
N MET A 179 3.85 25.06 5.30
CA MET A 179 3.28 24.90 3.96
C MET A 179 3.34 23.42 3.56
N ASN A 180 2.24 22.91 2.99
CA ASN A 180 2.24 21.60 2.37
C ASN A 180 3.20 21.56 1.17
N ARG A 181 3.66 20.37 0.80
CA ARG A 181 4.58 20.16 -0.31
C ARG A 181 3.93 19.26 -1.36
N LEU A 182 4.18 19.61 -2.61
CA LEU A 182 3.94 18.73 -3.74
C LEU A 182 5.29 18.51 -4.42
N PHE A 183 5.74 17.27 -4.41
CA PHE A 183 6.92 16.82 -5.15
C PHE A 183 6.42 16.21 -6.45
N ARG A 184 6.76 16.84 -7.57
CA ARG A 184 6.45 16.30 -8.88
C ARG A 184 7.54 15.29 -9.26
N ASN A 185 7.10 14.14 -9.71
CA ASN A 185 7.96 13.12 -10.26
C ASN A 185 8.06 13.31 -11.78
N ASP A 186 9.23 13.66 -12.29
CA ASP A 186 9.46 13.95 -13.71
C ASP A 186 10.26 12.83 -14.39
N GLY A 187 10.44 11.69 -13.74
CA GLY A 187 11.60 10.93 -14.10
C GLY A 187 11.54 9.42 -14.17
N THR A 188 10.41 8.79 -14.43
CA THR A 188 10.47 7.34 -14.60
C THR A 188 10.67 6.92 -16.04
N THR A 189 11.40 5.83 -16.25
CA THR A 189 11.57 5.21 -17.57
C THR A 189 10.71 3.95 -17.73
N GLY A 190 9.97 3.60 -16.68
CA GLY A 190 9.09 2.44 -16.65
C GLY A 190 7.77 2.69 -17.36
N ASN A 191 7.20 1.64 -17.95
CA ASN A 191 5.81 1.67 -18.39
C ASN A 191 4.87 1.51 -17.19
N TRP A 192 3.64 1.97 -17.32
CA TRP A 192 2.66 1.98 -16.26
C TRP A 192 1.26 1.58 -16.73
N LEU A 193 0.40 1.23 -15.80
CA LEU A 193 -1.03 1.02 -16.02
C LEU A 193 -1.82 1.54 -14.82
N ALA A 194 -2.72 2.47 -15.06
CA ALA A 194 -3.66 2.92 -14.04
C ALA A 194 -5.02 2.26 -14.25
N VAL A 195 -5.61 1.67 -13.21
CA VAL A 195 -6.89 0.96 -13.29
C VAL A 195 -7.94 1.69 -12.46
N LYS A 196 -8.99 2.14 -13.15
CA LYS A 196 -10.18 2.77 -12.56
C LYS A 196 -11.38 1.85 -12.66
N LEU A 197 -12.02 1.56 -11.55
CA LEU A 197 -13.17 0.68 -11.48
C LEU A 197 -14.50 1.46 -11.51
N LEU A 198 -15.49 0.89 -12.18
CA LEU A 198 -16.87 1.37 -12.19
C LEU A 198 -17.80 0.20 -11.85
N GLY A 199 -18.20 0.11 -10.57
CA GLY A 199 -19.14 -0.90 -10.10
C GLY A 199 -20.56 -0.68 -10.61
N THR A 200 -21.22 -1.73 -11.00
CA THR A 200 -22.64 -1.74 -11.41
C THR A 200 -23.51 -2.55 -10.46
N ARG A 201 -22.97 -3.60 -9.85
CA ARG A 201 -23.55 -4.41 -8.77
C ARG A 201 -22.82 -4.18 -7.44
N SER A 202 -21.51 -3.99 -7.53
CA SER A 202 -20.69 -3.49 -6.44
C SER A 202 -20.94 -2.00 -6.20
N ASN A 203 -20.35 -1.43 -5.16
CA ASN A 203 -20.37 0.03 -5.03
C ASN A 203 -19.67 0.68 -6.25
N ARG A 204 -20.08 1.92 -6.56
CA ARG A 204 -19.69 2.62 -7.79
C ARG A 204 -18.17 2.69 -8.00
N ASP A 205 -17.42 2.90 -6.94
CA ASP A 205 -15.98 3.13 -7.01
C ASP A 205 -15.16 1.84 -6.84
N GLY A 206 -15.83 0.68 -6.75
CA GLY A 206 -15.17 -0.62 -6.62
C GLY A 206 -14.48 -0.82 -5.26
N ILE A 207 -14.81 -0.03 -4.22
CA ILE A 207 -14.18 -0.18 -2.90
C ILE A 207 -14.39 -1.60 -2.38
N GLY A 208 -13.29 -2.27 -2.00
CA GLY A 208 -13.25 -3.68 -1.65
C GLY A 208 -12.95 -4.61 -2.83
N ALA A 209 -12.71 -4.06 -4.02
CA ALA A 209 -12.25 -4.89 -5.14
C ALA A 209 -10.73 -5.14 -5.03
N ARG A 210 -10.32 -6.35 -5.41
CA ARG A 210 -8.93 -6.75 -5.58
C ARG A 210 -8.58 -6.75 -7.07
N ILE A 211 -7.48 -6.09 -7.42
CA ILE A 211 -6.96 -5.99 -8.79
C ILE A 211 -5.63 -6.73 -8.84
N GLU A 212 -5.53 -7.67 -9.73
CA GLU A 212 -4.33 -8.47 -9.99
C GLU A 212 -3.82 -8.13 -11.39
N VAL A 213 -2.60 -7.61 -11.50
CA VAL A 213 -1.92 -7.32 -12.77
C VAL A 213 -0.76 -8.27 -12.94
N ARG A 214 -0.74 -9.01 -14.04
CA ARG A 214 0.34 -9.95 -14.34
C ARG A 214 1.14 -9.48 -15.55
N THR A 215 2.44 -9.48 -15.38
CA THR A 215 3.42 -9.24 -16.45
C THR A 215 4.41 -10.39 -16.51
N GLY A 216 5.35 -10.34 -17.43
CA GLY A 216 6.47 -11.30 -17.50
C GLY A 216 7.38 -11.26 -16.27
N SER A 217 7.40 -10.15 -15.52
CA SER A 217 8.18 -10.00 -14.27
C SER A 217 7.48 -10.58 -13.04
N GLY A 218 6.15 -10.71 -13.05
CA GLY A 218 5.45 -11.24 -11.87
C GLY A 218 3.97 -10.86 -11.78
N LEU A 219 3.46 -11.00 -10.58
CA LEU A 219 2.10 -10.62 -10.18
C LEU A 219 2.18 -9.41 -9.23
N GLN A 220 1.41 -8.40 -9.50
CA GLN A 220 1.18 -7.29 -8.60
C GLN A 220 -0.27 -7.30 -8.15
N VAL A 221 -0.51 -6.97 -6.88
CA VAL A 221 -1.84 -6.91 -6.28
C VAL A 221 -2.07 -5.55 -5.65
N ARG A 222 -3.26 -4.99 -5.91
CA ARG A 222 -3.76 -3.80 -5.20
C ARG A 222 -5.21 -4.03 -4.79
N GLU A 223 -5.60 -3.49 -3.66
CA GLU A 223 -6.99 -3.45 -3.25
C GLU A 223 -7.50 -2.01 -3.21
N VAL A 224 -8.71 -1.81 -3.73
CA VAL A 224 -9.35 -0.48 -3.71
C VAL A 224 -9.91 -0.23 -2.32
N ILE A 225 -9.28 0.67 -1.57
CA ILE A 225 -9.60 0.95 -0.17
C ILE A 225 -10.17 2.36 -0.03
N GLY A 226 -11.22 2.52 0.77
CA GLY A 226 -11.93 3.78 0.96
C GLY A 226 -11.31 4.76 1.95
N GLY A 227 -10.17 4.42 2.57
CA GLY A 227 -9.43 5.28 3.51
C GLY A 227 -8.63 4.49 4.55
N LYS A 228 -7.53 5.07 5.02
CA LYS A 228 -6.58 4.47 5.98
C LYS A 228 -6.32 5.35 7.22
N GLY A 229 -7.26 6.19 7.61
CA GLY A 229 -7.10 7.10 8.74
C GLY A 229 -6.40 8.40 8.32
N HIS A 230 -5.12 8.60 8.67
CA HIS A 230 -4.38 9.81 8.30
C HIS A 230 -3.99 9.88 6.81
N MET A 231 -4.18 8.81 6.06
CA MET A 231 -3.85 8.73 4.65
C MET A 231 -5.03 8.17 3.87
N GLN A 232 -5.09 8.53 2.60
CA GLN A 232 -6.05 7.95 1.67
C GLN A 232 -5.33 7.63 0.37
N ASP A 233 -5.42 6.37 -0.05
CA ASP A 233 -4.94 5.98 -1.36
C ASP A 233 -5.93 6.47 -2.43
N PRO A 234 -5.45 6.78 -3.64
CA PRO A 234 -6.33 7.08 -4.75
C PRO A 234 -7.20 5.86 -5.07
N LEU A 235 -8.44 6.11 -5.51
CA LEU A 235 -9.34 5.04 -5.97
C LEU A 235 -8.89 4.45 -7.31
N VAL A 236 -8.10 5.19 -8.08
CA VAL A 236 -7.38 4.70 -9.25
C VAL A 236 -6.12 4.01 -8.77
N GLN A 237 -5.97 2.73 -9.10
CA GLN A 237 -4.82 1.94 -8.68
C GLN A 237 -3.74 1.95 -9.75
N PHE A 238 -2.52 2.31 -9.38
CA PHE A 238 -1.37 2.39 -10.26
C PHE A 238 -0.49 1.13 -10.15
N PHE A 239 0.01 0.69 -11.30
CA PHE A 239 0.89 -0.47 -11.46
C PHE A 239 2.04 -0.09 -12.39
N GLY A 240 3.26 -0.07 -11.89
CA GLY A 240 4.45 -0.01 -12.72
C GLY A 240 4.60 -1.32 -13.49
N LEU A 241 4.92 -1.24 -14.76
CA LEU A 241 5.10 -2.39 -15.63
C LEU A 241 6.56 -2.57 -16.05
N GLY A 242 7.47 -1.72 -15.55
CA GLY A 242 8.87 -1.72 -15.92
C GLY A 242 9.06 -1.59 -17.44
N GLN A 243 9.68 -2.57 -18.04
CA GLN A 243 9.90 -2.60 -19.50
C GLN A 243 8.77 -3.29 -20.29
N ALA A 244 7.74 -3.81 -19.62
CA ALA A 244 6.66 -4.50 -20.30
C ALA A 244 5.74 -3.49 -20.99
N SER A 245 5.57 -3.62 -22.30
CA SER A 245 4.66 -2.78 -23.10
C SER A 245 3.18 -3.14 -22.94
N ALA A 246 2.87 -4.22 -22.25
CA ALA A 246 1.51 -4.66 -21.93
C ALA A 246 1.50 -5.57 -20.71
N ALA A 247 0.40 -5.53 -19.96
CA ALA A 247 0.07 -6.56 -18.98
C ALA A 247 -0.49 -7.80 -19.70
N GLU A 248 -0.03 -8.99 -19.33
CA GLU A 248 -0.55 -10.26 -19.84
C GLU A 248 -2.03 -10.44 -19.47
N SER A 249 -2.36 -10.03 -18.22
CA SER A 249 -3.74 -10.02 -17.74
C SER A 249 -3.94 -9.00 -16.63
N VAL A 250 -5.16 -8.44 -16.60
CA VAL A 250 -5.71 -7.65 -15.48
C VAL A 250 -6.95 -8.39 -15.00
N THR A 251 -6.91 -8.89 -13.77
CA THR A 251 -8.03 -9.61 -13.16
C THR A 251 -8.61 -8.79 -12.02
N ILE A 252 -9.91 -8.53 -12.07
CA ILE A 252 -10.63 -7.82 -11.02
C ILE A 252 -11.55 -8.81 -10.31
N ARG A 253 -11.40 -8.92 -8.99
CA ARG A 253 -12.33 -9.59 -8.09
C ARG A 253 -13.20 -8.53 -7.44
N TRP A 254 -14.44 -8.45 -7.88
CA TRP A 254 -15.40 -7.44 -7.43
C TRP A 254 -16.02 -7.80 -6.08
N PRO A 255 -16.39 -6.82 -5.25
CA PRO A 255 -17.12 -7.07 -3.99
C PRO A 255 -18.42 -7.86 -4.16
N SER A 256 -19.03 -7.81 -5.34
CA SER A 256 -20.19 -8.63 -5.69
C SER A 256 -19.91 -10.13 -5.80
N GLY A 257 -18.62 -10.55 -5.69
CA GLY A 257 -18.14 -11.91 -5.93
C GLY A 257 -17.85 -12.23 -7.40
N ARG A 258 -18.04 -11.28 -8.32
CA ARG A 258 -17.70 -11.49 -9.73
C ARG A 258 -16.20 -11.41 -9.94
N VAL A 259 -15.73 -12.18 -10.91
CA VAL A 259 -14.34 -12.12 -11.39
C VAL A 259 -14.36 -11.78 -12.88
N GLN A 260 -13.58 -10.76 -13.25
CA GLN A 260 -13.46 -10.28 -14.62
C GLN A 260 -11.99 -10.19 -15.01
N THR A 261 -11.61 -10.83 -16.11
CA THR A 261 -10.23 -10.81 -16.59
C THR A 261 -10.16 -10.21 -17.99
N LEU A 262 -9.27 -9.25 -18.17
CA LEU A 262 -8.85 -8.69 -19.45
C LEU A 262 -7.46 -9.26 -19.76
N ARG A 263 -7.16 -9.44 -21.05
CA ARG A 263 -5.88 -9.99 -21.51
C ARG A 263 -5.21 -9.04 -22.48
N SER A 264 -3.89 -9.05 -22.48
CA SER A 264 -3.06 -8.24 -23.37
C SER A 264 -3.45 -6.77 -23.31
N VAL A 265 -3.41 -6.21 -22.10
CA VAL A 265 -3.75 -4.80 -21.84
C VAL A 265 -2.51 -3.95 -22.07
N GLU A 266 -2.56 -3.05 -23.04
CA GLU A 266 -1.44 -2.16 -23.34
C GLU A 266 -1.06 -1.27 -22.17
N ALA A 267 0.22 -0.95 -22.05
CA ALA A 267 0.77 -0.04 -21.04
C ALA A 267 0.44 1.43 -21.35
N ASN A 268 0.81 2.31 -20.42
CA ASN A 268 0.76 3.77 -20.55
C ASN A 268 -0.65 4.32 -20.82
N GLN A 269 -1.61 3.82 -20.03
CA GLN A 269 -3.00 4.26 -20.12
C GLN A 269 -3.75 4.17 -18.79
N VAL A 270 -4.82 4.94 -18.69
CA VAL A 270 -5.84 4.76 -17.65
C VAL A 270 -6.91 3.81 -18.20
N LEU A 271 -6.89 2.58 -17.71
CA LEU A 271 -7.86 1.56 -18.04
C LEU A 271 -9.12 1.72 -17.18
N VAL A 272 -10.24 2.07 -17.79
CA VAL A 272 -11.53 2.11 -17.08
C VAL A 272 -12.24 0.77 -17.25
N VAL A 273 -12.49 0.07 -16.15
CA VAL A 273 -13.16 -1.23 -16.16
C VAL A 273 -14.53 -1.11 -15.51
N GLU A 274 -15.57 -1.31 -16.30
CA GLU A 274 -16.95 -1.41 -15.81
C GLU A 274 -17.26 -2.85 -15.40
N GLU A 275 -17.90 -3.03 -14.25
CA GLU A 275 -18.33 -4.35 -13.77
C GLU A 275 -19.38 -4.91 -14.72
N LYS A 276 -19.10 -6.07 -15.33
CA LYS A 276 -20.04 -6.72 -16.27
C LYS A 276 -21.31 -7.15 -15.53
N ALA A 277 -22.44 -7.02 -16.21
CA ALA A 277 -23.77 -7.36 -15.69
C ALA A 277 -23.96 -8.84 -15.31
#